data_ed5fa30508311c2eb9b0bd8986bf4218
#
_entry.id   ed5fa30508311c2eb9b0bd8986bf4218
#
_cell.length_a   1.000
_cell.length_b   1.000
_cell.length_c   1.000
_cell.angle_alpha   90.00
_cell.angle_beta   90.00
_cell.angle_gamma   90.00
#
_symmetry.space_group_name_H-M   'P 1'
#
loop_
_entity.id
_entity.type
_entity.pdbx_description
1 polymer ?
#
loop_
_entity_poly.entity_id
_entity_poly.type
_entity_poly.pdbx_seq_one_letter_code
_entity_poly.pdbx_strand_id
1 'polypeptide(L)'
;MITTLDLTGLVRPHLVEMTKREDNPNSAEFRLQPLERGYGYTLGNSLRRLLLSSLRGAAVWAFRIDGVVHEHQTIPGVVEDVHQIIQRLKQLTLVLAPEVDEAVLRFKVEKAGPVYARDLEQHGSVQIVNPEQLLFTVQDDRDIAGELYVNKGRGYVEAEQHPVDRTLAVDVVRVDSIYNPVRRANFTVAETRVGQRTDYDRLTLTVETNGTISPEDAVAYAAALAQEHFRFFVDFGKVPIVSGEPGGGPGNGGSESSRLRDVLGRAIDDAGLSVRSVNSLKNSNIRTLGDLVRYKEDDLLKVKNVGEKALGEIAELLRREGLNFGMQLEETPGGDVRIVDEGVAPQAQLTVGEDE
;
A
#
# COMPACT_ATOMS: atom_id res chain seq x y z
N MET A 1 32.32 -1.12 18.23
CA MET A 1 31.24 -1.46 17.28
C MET A 1 29.99 -1.76 18.08
N ILE A 2 28.87 -1.09 17.81
CA ILE A 2 27.59 -1.43 18.41
C ILE A 2 27.09 -2.65 17.65
N THR A 3 27.05 -3.81 18.32
CA THR A 3 26.66 -5.10 17.72
C THR A 3 25.16 -5.39 17.83
N THR A 4 24.46 -4.66 18.72
CA THR A 4 23.00 -4.79 18.92
C THR A 4 22.41 -3.44 19.30
N LEU A 5 21.18 -3.14 18.84
CA LEU A 5 20.39 -1.99 19.26
C LEU A 5 19.62 -2.36 20.53
N ASP A 6 19.95 -1.72 21.64
CA ASP A 6 19.22 -1.90 22.90
C ASP A 6 18.06 -0.89 22.97
N LEU A 7 16.83 -1.40 22.91
CA LEU A 7 15.58 -0.64 23.08
C LEU A 7 14.94 -0.87 24.46
N THR A 8 15.69 -1.44 25.41
CA THR A 8 15.26 -1.63 26.79
C THR A 8 15.04 -0.27 27.46
N GLY A 9 13.89 -0.07 28.08
CA GLY A 9 13.55 1.18 28.74
C GLY A 9 12.87 2.24 27.86
N LEU A 10 12.73 1.97 26.55
CA LEU A 10 11.91 2.85 25.68
C LEU A 10 10.46 2.78 26.14
N VAL A 11 9.90 3.94 26.47
CA VAL A 11 8.48 4.05 26.81
C VAL A 11 7.65 3.93 25.55
N ARG A 12 6.83 2.88 25.49
CA ARG A 12 5.94 2.63 24.35
C ARG A 12 4.52 3.02 24.71
N PRO A 13 3.81 3.71 23.82
CA PRO A 13 2.37 3.92 23.99
C PRO A 13 1.64 2.58 23.91
N HIS A 14 0.58 2.44 24.70
CA HIS A 14 -0.18 1.18 24.74
C HIS A 14 -1.23 1.11 23.65
N LEU A 15 -1.85 2.24 23.30
CA LEU A 15 -3.00 2.30 22.39
C LEU A 15 -3.10 3.69 21.75
N VAL A 16 -3.60 3.74 20.53
CA VAL A 16 -4.10 4.95 19.90
C VAL A 16 -5.58 5.09 20.25
N GLU A 17 -5.92 6.09 21.06
CA GLU A 17 -7.31 6.42 21.34
C GLU A 17 -7.87 7.26 20.19
N MET A 18 -9.04 6.88 19.67
CA MET A 18 -9.72 7.62 18.62
C MET A 18 -11.07 8.14 19.12
N THR A 19 -11.33 9.41 18.78
CA THR A 19 -12.61 10.06 19.02
C THR A 19 -13.14 10.61 17.70
N LYS A 20 -14.29 10.07 17.25
CA LYS A 20 -14.99 10.61 16.07
C LYS A 20 -15.73 11.89 16.46
N ARG A 21 -15.78 12.83 15.54
CA ARG A 21 -16.60 14.03 15.72
C ARG A 21 -18.05 13.70 15.37
N GLU A 22 -18.96 14.09 16.27
CA GLU A 22 -20.40 13.86 16.06
C GLU A 22 -20.98 14.69 14.90
N ASP A 23 -20.41 15.87 14.68
CA ASP A 23 -20.83 16.82 13.64
C ASP A 23 -20.26 16.49 12.24
N ASN A 24 -19.20 15.71 12.16
CA ASN A 24 -18.55 15.37 10.89
C ASN A 24 -17.96 13.95 10.92
N PRO A 25 -18.63 12.97 10.29
CA PRO A 25 -18.17 11.58 10.26
C PRO A 25 -16.81 11.40 9.55
N ASN A 26 -16.43 12.36 8.71
CA ASN A 26 -15.16 12.36 7.99
C ASN A 26 -14.02 13.02 8.78
N SER A 27 -14.25 13.37 10.07
CA SER A 27 -13.25 13.99 10.95
C SER A 27 -13.09 13.17 12.22
N ALA A 28 -11.84 12.89 12.61
CA ALA A 28 -11.52 12.21 13.85
C ALA A 28 -10.27 12.80 14.51
N GLU A 29 -10.20 12.64 15.82
CA GLU A 29 -9.05 12.95 16.65
C GLU A 29 -8.40 11.65 17.13
N PHE A 30 -7.09 11.54 16.95
CA PHE A 30 -6.28 10.41 17.37
C PHE A 30 -5.32 10.88 18.46
N ARG A 31 -5.35 10.21 19.61
CA ARG A 31 -4.50 10.53 20.76
C ARG A 31 -3.54 9.39 21.03
N LEU A 32 -2.26 9.72 21.09
CA LEU A 32 -1.18 8.77 21.36
C LEU A 32 -0.36 9.25 22.55
N GLN A 33 -0.32 8.44 23.60
CA GLN A 33 0.42 8.69 24.83
C GLN A 33 0.71 7.38 25.60
N PRO A 34 1.75 7.35 26.47
CA PRO A 34 2.81 8.34 26.62
C PRO A 34 3.87 8.17 25.52
N LEU A 35 4.51 9.28 25.15
CA LEU A 35 5.65 9.30 24.25
C LEU A 35 6.83 9.95 24.99
N GLU A 36 8.06 9.55 24.68
CA GLU A 36 9.23 10.24 25.18
C GLU A 36 9.27 11.68 24.65
N ARG A 37 9.89 12.57 25.42
CA ARG A 37 9.99 13.98 25.09
C ARG A 37 10.56 14.23 23.71
N GLY A 38 9.83 15.00 22.89
CA GLY A 38 10.16 15.33 21.52
C GLY A 38 9.60 14.36 20.47
N TYR A 39 9.24 13.12 20.84
CA TYR A 39 8.66 12.16 19.89
C TYR A 39 7.28 12.58 19.40
N GLY A 40 6.50 13.30 20.22
CA GLY A 40 5.22 13.85 19.81
C GLY A 40 5.34 14.73 18.56
N TYR A 41 6.33 15.62 18.52
CA TYR A 41 6.59 16.47 17.35
C TYR A 41 7.11 15.68 16.15
N THR A 42 8.01 14.74 16.36
CA THR A 42 8.59 13.91 15.30
C THR A 42 7.52 13.10 14.61
N LEU A 43 6.71 12.36 15.37
CA LEU A 43 5.64 11.52 14.82
C LEU A 43 4.50 12.37 14.22
N GLY A 44 4.07 13.41 14.94
CA GLY A 44 2.99 14.29 14.48
C GLY A 44 3.30 14.98 13.17
N ASN A 45 4.51 15.54 13.02
CA ASN A 45 4.92 16.19 11.77
C ASN A 45 5.09 15.19 10.63
N SER A 46 5.69 14.01 10.89
CA SER A 46 5.87 12.98 9.88
C SER A 46 4.52 12.47 9.36
N LEU A 47 3.60 12.11 10.25
CA LEU A 47 2.25 11.67 9.87
C LEU A 47 1.48 12.76 9.14
N ARG A 48 1.52 14.01 9.65
CA ARG A 48 0.85 15.13 8.98
C ARG A 48 1.34 15.32 7.54
N ARG A 49 2.63 15.25 7.30
CA ARG A 49 3.20 15.40 5.96
C ARG A 49 2.75 14.26 5.04
N LEU A 50 2.81 13.01 5.50
CA LEU A 50 2.39 11.85 4.72
C LEU A 50 0.88 11.90 4.42
N LEU A 51 0.06 12.26 5.39
CA LEU A 51 -1.39 12.43 5.22
C LEU A 51 -1.72 13.48 4.15
N LEU A 52 -0.99 14.58 4.07
CA LEU A 52 -1.27 15.67 3.14
C LEU A 52 -0.67 15.50 1.74
N SER A 53 0.25 14.55 1.52
CA SER A 53 0.97 14.45 0.25
C SER A 53 1.06 13.05 -0.35
N SER A 54 0.93 11.99 0.45
CA SER A 54 1.43 10.68 0.01
C SER A 54 0.35 9.61 -0.17
N LEU A 55 -0.88 9.88 0.25
CA LEU A 55 -1.99 8.94 0.10
C LEU A 55 -2.45 8.90 -1.37
N ARG A 56 -2.86 7.71 -1.81
CA ARG A 56 -3.40 7.49 -3.15
C ARG A 56 -4.90 7.77 -3.14
N GLY A 57 -5.40 8.43 -4.17
CA GLY A 57 -6.81 8.67 -4.40
C GLY A 57 -7.14 8.68 -5.88
N ALA A 58 -8.38 9.00 -6.22
CA ALA A 58 -8.86 9.14 -7.59
C ALA A 58 -9.32 10.57 -7.85
N ALA A 59 -9.10 11.07 -9.07
CA ALA A 59 -9.54 12.40 -9.50
C ALA A 59 -9.81 12.43 -11.00
N VAL A 60 -10.58 13.42 -11.42
CA VAL A 60 -10.70 13.77 -12.85
C VAL A 60 -9.40 14.45 -13.26
N TRP A 61 -8.73 13.94 -14.29
CA TRP A 61 -7.48 14.49 -14.82
C TRP A 61 -7.65 15.14 -16.19
N ALA A 62 -8.72 14.79 -16.89
CA ALA A 62 -9.08 15.39 -18.17
C ALA A 62 -10.59 15.28 -18.40
N PHE A 63 -11.11 16.09 -19.28
CA PHE A 63 -12.48 15.98 -19.74
C PHE A 63 -12.60 16.36 -21.22
N ARG A 64 -13.68 15.91 -21.81
CA ARG A 64 -14.12 16.28 -23.13
C ARG A 64 -15.59 16.66 -23.08
N ILE A 65 -15.96 17.81 -23.64
CA ILE A 65 -17.35 18.24 -23.82
C ILE A 65 -17.47 18.68 -25.28
N ASP A 66 -18.54 18.25 -25.95
CA ASP A 66 -18.73 18.58 -27.36
C ASP A 66 -18.70 20.09 -27.59
N GLY A 67 -17.86 20.52 -28.52
CA GLY A 67 -17.66 21.93 -28.87
C GLY A 67 -16.66 22.70 -27.98
N VAL A 68 -16.02 22.05 -27.00
CA VAL A 68 -14.93 22.62 -26.19
C VAL A 68 -13.58 22.16 -26.72
N VAL A 69 -12.71 23.13 -26.98
CA VAL A 69 -11.35 22.89 -27.50
C VAL A 69 -10.26 23.35 -26.52
N HIS A 70 -10.57 24.33 -25.66
CA HIS A 70 -9.66 24.87 -24.67
C HIS A 70 -10.39 25.43 -23.43
N GLU A 71 -9.67 25.63 -22.34
CA GLU A 71 -10.17 26.03 -21.02
C GLU A 71 -10.74 27.46 -20.94
N HIS A 72 -10.38 28.35 -21.86
CA HIS A 72 -10.85 29.75 -21.88
C HIS A 72 -12.05 29.97 -22.79
N GLN A 73 -12.85 28.95 -23.03
CA GLN A 73 -14.00 28.98 -23.91
C GLN A 73 -15.29 29.04 -23.11
N THR A 74 -16.35 29.58 -23.73
CA THR A 74 -17.73 29.44 -23.26
C THR A 74 -18.47 28.41 -24.10
N ILE A 75 -19.38 27.68 -23.47
CA ILE A 75 -20.22 26.70 -24.15
C ILE A 75 -21.56 27.37 -24.45
N PRO A 76 -21.97 27.49 -25.71
CA PRO A 76 -23.27 28.08 -26.05
C PRO A 76 -24.40 27.32 -25.35
N GLY A 77 -25.29 28.04 -24.63
CA GLY A 77 -26.39 27.43 -23.88
C GLY A 77 -26.03 26.86 -22.52
N VAL A 78 -24.81 27.09 -22.04
CA VAL A 78 -24.38 26.78 -20.66
C VAL A 78 -24.12 28.10 -19.93
N VAL A 79 -24.52 28.16 -18.65
CA VAL A 79 -24.38 29.37 -17.83
C VAL A 79 -22.91 29.62 -17.48
N GLU A 80 -22.21 28.53 -17.09
CA GLU A 80 -20.83 28.56 -16.65
C GLU A 80 -19.87 28.54 -17.85
N ASP A 81 -18.75 29.24 -17.70
CA ASP A 81 -17.62 29.07 -18.61
C ASP A 81 -16.86 27.78 -18.31
N VAL A 82 -16.01 27.36 -19.24
CA VAL A 82 -15.21 26.11 -19.10
C VAL A 82 -14.33 26.15 -17.84
N HIS A 83 -13.80 27.32 -17.51
CA HIS A 83 -12.97 27.47 -16.30
C HIS A 83 -13.76 27.20 -15.00
N GLN A 84 -15.01 27.70 -14.93
CA GLN A 84 -15.90 27.41 -13.80
C GLN A 84 -16.26 25.93 -13.73
N ILE A 85 -16.50 25.29 -14.88
CA ILE A 85 -16.73 23.83 -14.95
C ILE A 85 -15.51 23.08 -14.42
N ILE A 86 -14.30 23.45 -14.83
CA ILE A 86 -13.06 22.87 -14.31
C ILE A 86 -12.99 22.98 -12.79
N GLN A 87 -13.30 24.14 -12.21
CA GLN A 87 -13.30 24.31 -10.74
C GLN A 87 -14.29 23.39 -10.04
N ARG A 88 -15.43 23.10 -10.63
CA ARG A 88 -16.43 22.18 -10.11
C ARG A 88 -16.02 20.71 -10.29
N LEU A 89 -15.39 20.36 -11.41
CA LEU A 89 -14.82 19.02 -11.64
C LEU A 89 -13.71 18.69 -10.63
N LYS A 90 -12.88 19.67 -10.24
CA LYS A 90 -11.87 19.50 -9.17
C LYS A 90 -12.47 19.20 -7.79
N GLN A 91 -13.74 19.56 -7.58
CA GLN A 91 -14.45 19.26 -6.31
C GLN A 91 -15.16 17.90 -6.35
N LEU A 92 -15.23 17.24 -7.50
CA LEU A 92 -15.81 15.93 -7.63
C LEU A 92 -14.99 14.89 -6.86
N THR A 93 -15.66 14.17 -5.97
CA THR A 93 -15.03 13.20 -5.08
C THR A 93 -15.39 11.79 -5.53
N LEU A 94 -14.38 11.04 -5.93
CA LEU A 94 -14.52 9.74 -6.60
C LEU A 94 -13.72 8.65 -5.91
N VAL A 95 -14.22 7.41 -5.98
CA VAL A 95 -13.49 6.20 -5.60
C VAL A 95 -13.47 5.27 -6.80
N LEU A 96 -12.29 4.80 -7.19
CA LEU A 96 -12.12 3.73 -8.18
C LEU A 96 -11.94 2.38 -7.49
N ALA A 97 -12.52 1.35 -8.09
CA ALA A 97 -12.30 -0.03 -7.64
C ALA A 97 -10.79 -0.37 -7.57
N PRO A 98 -10.36 -1.23 -6.64
CA PRO A 98 -8.93 -1.52 -6.42
C PRO A 98 -8.20 -1.99 -7.68
N GLU A 99 -8.86 -2.77 -8.53
CA GLU A 99 -8.30 -3.40 -9.72
C GLU A 99 -8.25 -2.48 -10.94
N VAL A 100 -8.89 -1.30 -10.87
CA VAL A 100 -9.01 -0.35 -11.99
C VAL A 100 -8.19 0.88 -11.68
N ASP A 101 -7.27 1.23 -12.57
CA ASP A 101 -6.43 2.43 -12.42
C ASP A 101 -7.00 3.64 -13.18
N GLU A 102 -7.80 3.41 -14.23
CA GLU A 102 -8.39 4.46 -15.05
C GLU A 102 -9.83 4.12 -15.44
N ALA A 103 -10.68 5.12 -15.56
CA ALA A 103 -12.08 4.97 -16.00
C ALA A 103 -12.55 6.22 -16.75
N VAL A 104 -13.58 6.05 -17.57
CA VAL A 104 -14.23 7.16 -18.27
C VAL A 104 -15.69 7.21 -17.86
N LEU A 105 -16.11 8.34 -17.29
CA LEU A 105 -17.50 8.64 -16.99
C LEU A 105 -18.10 9.45 -18.14
N ARG A 106 -19.26 9.04 -18.62
CA ARG A 106 -19.96 9.71 -19.70
C ARG A 106 -21.19 10.42 -19.18
N PHE A 107 -21.61 11.44 -19.89
CA PHE A 107 -22.89 12.08 -19.67
C PHE A 107 -23.51 12.54 -20.98
N LYS A 108 -24.82 12.57 -21.00
CA LYS A 108 -25.61 13.16 -22.08
C LYS A 108 -26.78 13.93 -21.47
N VAL A 109 -26.88 15.21 -21.78
CA VAL A 109 -27.93 16.10 -21.30
C VAL A 109 -28.70 16.63 -22.50
N GLU A 110 -30.02 16.53 -22.46
CA GLU A 110 -30.91 16.94 -23.56
C GLU A 110 -31.82 18.10 -23.14
N LYS A 111 -32.00 18.36 -21.84
CA LYS A 111 -32.93 19.32 -21.28
C LYS A 111 -32.24 20.44 -20.53
N ALA A 112 -32.85 21.61 -20.55
CA ALA A 112 -32.43 22.75 -19.72
C ALA A 112 -32.52 22.40 -18.23
N GLY A 113 -31.54 22.88 -17.46
CA GLY A 113 -31.47 22.66 -16.00
C GLY A 113 -30.08 22.47 -15.48
N PRO A 114 -29.95 22.37 -14.15
CA PRO A 114 -28.66 22.07 -13.50
C PRO A 114 -28.27 20.60 -13.69
N VAL A 115 -27.02 20.36 -14.04
CA VAL A 115 -26.41 19.02 -14.20
C VAL A 115 -25.55 18.73 -13.00
N TYR A 116 -25.85 17.65 -12.31
CA TYR A 116 -25.14 17.22 -11.10
C TYR A 116 -24.29 15.98 -11.37
N ALA A 117 -23.41 15.65 -10.44
CA ALA A 117 -22.59 14.47 -10.52
C ALA A 117 -23.40 13.14 -10.58
N ARG A 118 -24.60 13.12 -10.01
CA ARG A 118 -25.53 11.96 -10.11
C ARG A 118 -26.07 11.72 -11.51
N ASP A 119 -26.02 12.73 -12.37
CA ASP A 119 -26.51 12.66 -13.77
C ASP A 119 -25.47 12.06 -14.71
N LEU A 120 -24.26 11.79 -14.23
CA LEU A 120 -23.24 11.02 -14.94
C LEU A 120 -23.69 9.56 -15.09
N GLU A 121 -23.36 8.95 -16.23
CA GLU A 121 -23.65 7.54 -16.45
C GLU A 121 -22.95 6.67 -15.38
N GLN A 122 -23.69 5.74 -14.80
CA GLN A 122 -23.14 4.85 -13.78
C GLN A 122 -22.07 3.94 -14.40
N HIS A 123 -20.91 3.92 -13.79
CA HIS A 123 -19.81 3.05 -14.16
C HIS A 123 -19.53 2.07 -13.01
N GLY A 124 -19.53 0.76 -13.29
CA GLY A 124 -19.42 -0.27 -12.25
C GLY A 124 -18.14 -0.20 -11.39
N SER A 125 -17.09 0.45 -11.90
CA SER A 125 -15.80 0.57 -11.19
C SER A 125 -15.60 1.95 -10.54
N VAL A 126 -16.55 2.88 -10.65
CA VAL A 126 -16.46 4.24 -10.12
C VAL A 126 -17.62 4.53 -9.18
N GLN A 127 -17.31 4.93 -7.97
CA GLN A 127 -18.29 5.42 -7.01
C GLN A 127 -18.12 6.92 -6.82
N ILE A 128 -19.22 7.68 -6.98
CA ILE A 128 -19.27 9.12 -6.71
C ILE A 128 -19.69 9.31 -5.25
N VAL A 129 -18.85 9.99 -4.46
CA VAL A 129 -19.09 10.23 -3.02
C VAL A 129 -19.99 11.44 -2.79
N ASN A 130 -19.90 12.46 -3.66
CA ASN A 130 -20.71 13.68 -3.60
C ASN A 130 -21.64 13.84 -4.82
N PRO A 131 -22.71 13.01 -4.93
CA PRO A 131 -23.60 13.01 -6.10
C PRO A 131 -24.34 14.32 -6.32
N GLU A 132 -24.50 15.15 -5.28
CA GLU A 132 -25.15 16.47 -5.36
C GLU A 132 -24.20 17.59 -5.81
N GLN A 133 -22.96 17.26 -6.20
CA GLN A 133 -22.03 18.27 -6.74
C GLN A 133 -22.54 18.78 -8.09
N LEU A 134 -22.80 20.09 -8.16
CA LEU A 134 -23.19 20.76 -9.41
C LEU A 134 -21.99 20.82 -10.35
N LEU A 135 -22.16 20.39 -11.58
CA LEU A 135 -21.13 20.43 -12.63
C LEU A 135 -21.31 21.68 -13.52
N PHE A 136 -22.47 21.87 -14.09
CA PHE A 136 -22.83 23.04 -14.91
C PHE A 136 -24.34 23.15 -15.02
N THR A 137 -24.82 24.26 -15.63
CA THR A 137 -26.24 24.54 -15.81
C THR A 137 -26.53 24.82 -17.29
N VAL A 138 -27.45 24.05 -17.87
CA VAL A 138 -27.91 24.22 -19.27
C VAL A 138 -29.09 25.18 -19.30
N GLN A 139 -29.03 26.20 -20.15
CA GLN A 139 -30.06 27.27 -20.25
C GLN A 139 -31.24 26.87 -21.16
N ASP A 140 -30.96 26.22 -22.27
CA ASP A 140 -31.91 25.84 -23.29
C ASP A 140 -31.87 24.35 -23.56
N ASP A 141 -32.96 23.73 -24.01
CA ASP A 141 -33.01 22.35 -24.43
C ASP A 141 -32.00 22.12 -25.59
N ARG A 142 -30.97 21.38 -25.29
CA ARG A 142 -29.83 21.12 -26.19
C ARG A 142 -29.16 19.83 -25.85
N ASP A 143 -28.72 19.10 -26.88
CA ASP A 143 -27.85 17.94 -26.70
C ASP A 143 -26.43 18.39 -26.35
N ILE A 144 -25.99 18.06 -25.15
CA ILE A 144 -24.62 18.23 -24.69
C ILE A 144 -24.13 16.87 -24.21
N ALA A 145 -23.11 16.33 -24.85
CA ALA A 145 -22.47 15.11 -24.43
C ALA A 145 -21.02 15.36 -24.04
N GLY A 146 -20.50 14.53 -23.15
CA GLY A 146 -19.12 14.65 -22.72
C GLY A 146 -18.61 13.42 -21.97
N GLU A 147 -17.31 13.43 -21.74
CA GLU A 147 -16.57 12.38 -21.09
C GLU A 147 -15.65 12.98 -20.02
N LEU A 148 -15.60 12.37 -18.84
CA LEU A 148 -14.68 12.71 -17.77
C LEU A 148 -13.70 11.54 -17.60
N TYR A 149 -12.42 11.82 -17.74
CA TYR A 149 -11.36 10.85 -17.59
C TYR A 149 -10.87 10.87 -16.15
N VAL A 150 -11.00 9.74 -15.48
CA VAL A 150 -10.67 9.55 -14.05
C VAL A 150 -9.51 8.58 -13.94
N ASN A 151 -8.53 8.88 -13.11
CA ASN A 151 -7.44 7.95 -12.82
C ASN A 151 -7.06 8.00 -11.33
N LYS A 152 -6.18 7.05 -10.93
CA LYS A 152 -5.57 7.03 -9.61
C LYS A 152 -4.22 7.73 -9.62
N GLY A 153 -3.99 8.54 -8.59
CA GLY A 153 -2.72 9.26 -8.41
C GLY A 153 -2.41 9.54 -6.95
N ARG A 154 -1.41 10.37 -6.70
CA ARG A 154 -1.00 10.82 -5.35
C ARG A 154 -0.76 12.32 -5.35
N GLY A 155 -1.16 12.97 -4.24
CA GLY A 155 -0.92 14.39 -4.02
C GLY A 155 -1.65 15.28 -5.02
N TYR A 156 -0.93 16.18 -5.65
CA TYR A 156 -1.40 17.13 -6.65
C TYR A 156 -0.57 16.98 -7.93
N VAL A 157 -1.25 16.91 -9.06
CA VAL A 157 -0.62 16.81 -10.39
C VAL A 157 -1.17 17.90 -11.28
N GLU A 158 -0.29 18.71 -11.84
CA GLU A 158 -0.65 19.80 -12.77
C GLU A 158 -1.10 19.24 -14.12
N ALA A 159 -1.99 19.95 -14.80
CA ALA A 159 -2.56 19.57 -16.09
C ALA A 159 -1.48 19.19 -17.13
N GLU A 160 -0.36 19.93 -17.13
CA GLU A 160 0.74 19.72 -18.08
C GLU A 160 1.55 18.43 -17.82
N GLN A 161 1.53 17.94 -16.57
CA GLN A 161 2.26 16.74 -16.15
C GLN A 161 1.52 15.44 -16.47
N HIS A 162 0.23 15.53 -16.80
CA HIS A 162 -0.53 14.37 -17.23
C HIS A 162 -0.01 13.85 -18.58
N PRO A 163 0.11 12.52 -18.75
CA PRO A 163 0.61 11.94 -19.99
C PRO A 163 -0.29 12.31 -21.16
N VAL A 164 0.35 12.70 -22.26
CA VAL A 164 -0.35 12.90 -23.53
C VAL A 164 -0.43 11.53 -24.21
N ASP A 165 -1.56 10.87 -24.10
CA ASP A 165 -1.80 9.68 -24.89
C ASP A 165 -2.21 10.07 -26.31
N ARG A 166 -1.53 9.53 -27.32
CA ARG A 166 -1.83 9.76 -28.74
C ARG A 166 -3.18 9.16 -29.17
N THR A 167 -3.78 8.34 -28.32
CA THR A 167 -5.10 7.75 -28.54
C THR A 167 -6.24 8.67 -28.11
N LEU A 168 -5.95 9.70 -27.29
CA LEU A 168 -6.95 10.68 -26.86
C LEU A 168 -7.32 11.62 -28.01
N ALA A 169 -8.59 11.99 -28.07
CA ALA A 169 -9.08 12.97 -29.04
C ALA A 169 -8.39 14.33 -28.86
N VAL A 170 -8.24 15.08 -29.94
CA VAL A 170 -7.53 16.38 -29.93
C VAL A 170 -8.25 17.44 -29.07
N ASP A 171 -9.54 17.26 -28.83
CA ASP A 171 -10.44 18.13 -28.07
C ASP A 171 -10.54 17.79 -26.56
N VAL A 172 -9.62 16.94 -26.04
CA VAL A 172 -9.55 16.64 -24.60
C VAL A 172 -8.79 17.74 -23.86
N VAL A 173 -9.45 18.33 -22.88
CA VAL A 173 -8.89 19.36 -21.99
C VAL A 173 -8.37 18.68 -20.71
N ARG A 174 -7.09 18.84 -20.42
CA ARG A 174 -6.45 18.34 -19.19
C ARG A 174 -6.69 19.32 -18.05
N VAL A 175 -6.84 18.80 -16.85
CA VAL A 175 -7.04 19.59 -15.63
C VAL A 175 -6.09 19.17 -14.52
N ASP A 176 -5.75 20.12 -13.65
CA ASP A 176 -5.00 19.80 -12.44
C ASP A 176 -5.81 18.88 -11.56
N SER A 177 -5.17 17.83 -11.05
CA SER A 177 -5.83 16.80 -10.29
C SER A 177 -5.39 16.78 -8.83
N ILE A 178 -6.36 16.77 -7.91
CA ILE A 178 -6.14 16.67 -6.47
C ILE A 178 -6.52 15.24 -6.07
N TYR A 179 -5.51 14.37 -5.96
CA TYR A 179 -5.72 12.97 -5.62
C TYR A 179 -5.81 12.72 -4.12
N ASN A 180 -5.26 13.63 -3.30
CA ASN A 180 -5.16 13.40 -1.88
C ASN A 180 -6.55 13.34 -1.21
N PRO A 181 -6.90 12.24 -0.51
CA PRO A 181 -8.19 12.11 0.15
C PRO A 181 -8.27 12.90 1.47
N VAL A 182 -7.16 13.38 2.02
CA VAL A 182 -7.12 14.14 3.26
C VAL A 182 -7.21 15.63 2.97
N ARG A 183 -8.26 16.27 3.47
CA ARG A 183 -8.49 17.72 3.34
C ARG A 183 -7.70 18.52 4.37
N ARG A 184 -7.66 18.01 5.60
CA ARG A 184 -6.97 18.67 6.70
C ARG A 184 -6.32 17.66 7.64
N ALA A 185 -5.07 17.91 7.99
CA ALA A 185 -4.35 17.20 9.03
C ALA A 185 -3.62 18.21 9.90
N ASN A 186 -3.85 18.16 11.18
CA ASN A 186 -3.19 19.01 12.17
C ASN A 186 -2.83 18.19 13.40
N PHE A 187 -1.81 18.62 14.15
CA PHE A 187 -1.45 17.98 15.40
C PHE A 187 -1.09 18.98 16.47
N THR A 188 -1.25 18.56 17.72
CA THR A 188 -0.80 19.28 18.93
C THR A 188 -0.06 18.31 19.83
N VAL A 189 0.92 18.84 20.55
CA VAL A 189 1.69 18.08 21.53
C VAL A 189 1.54 18.77 22.89
N ALA A 190 1.16 17.99 23.89
CA ALA A 190 1.03 18.46 25.26
C ALA A 190 1.81 17.53 26.19
N GLU A 191 2.29 18.07 27.31
CA GLU A 191 2.92 17.28 28.35
C GLU A 191 1.90 16.35 29.03
N THR A 192 2.33 15.15 29.41
CA THR A 192 1.52 14.17 30.14
C THR A 192 2.34 13.53 31.24
N ARG A 193 1.64 13.06 32.29
CA ARG A 193 2.26 12.46 33.47
C ARG A 193 2.13 10.94 33.44
N VAL A 194 3.23 10.25 33.69
CA VAL A 194 3.27 8.82 33.94
C VAL A 194 3.98 8.54 35.25
N GLY A 195 3.23 8.11 36.23
CA GLY A 195 3.76 7.90 37.59
C GLY A 195 4.29 9.23 38.24
N GLN A 196 5.57 9.24 38.54
CA GLN A 196 6.24 10.42 39.12
C GLN A 196 6.84 11.38 38.07
N ARG A 197 6.94 10.93 36.79
CA ARG A 197 7.51 11.74 35.71
C ARG A 197 6.42 12.48 34.95
N THR A 198 6.69 13.76 34.66
CA THR A 198 5.76 14.66 33.97
C THR A 198 6.27 15.14 32.61
N ASP A 199 7.39 14.57 32.15
CA ASP A 199 8.15 15.00 30.99
C ASP A 199 7.87 14.13 29.74
N TYR A 200 6.70 13.46 29.68
CA TYR A 200 6.25 12.71 28.53
C TYR A 200 5.36 13.56 27.61
N ASP A 201 5.41 13.26 26.32
CA ASP A 201 4.55 13.88 25.32
C ASP A 201 3.24 13.11 25.15
N ARG A 202 2.17 13.87 24.92
CA ARG A 202 0.89 13.40 24.39
C ARG A 202 0.68 14.04 23.04
N LEU A 203 0.66 13.22 21.99
CA LEU A 203 0.33 13.63 20.64
C LEU A 203 -1.18 13.54 20.43
N THR A 204 -1.78 14.60 19.94
CA THR A 204 -3.16 14.64 19.46
C THR A 204 -3.12 15.02 17.98
N LEU A 205 -3.58 14.13 17.11
CA LEU A 205 -3.62 14.29 15.64
C LEU A 205 -5.08 14.40 15.21
N THR A 206 -5.45 15.50 14.55
CA THR A 206 -6.80 15.70 13.98
C THR A 206 -6.73 15.54 12.47
N VAL A 207 -7.56 14.66 11.93
CA VAL A 207 -7.60 14.33 10.49
C VAL A 207 -9.02 14.49 9.98
N GLU A 208 -9.15 15.16 8.83
CA GLU A 208 -10.40 15.33 8.09
C GLU A 208 -10.19 14.86 6.66
N THR A 209 -11.05 13.93 6.21
CA THR A 209 -11.01 13.36 4.86
C THR A 209 -12.12 13.94 3.98
N ASN A 210 -12.08 13.64 2.70
CA ASN A 210 -13.13 14.00 1.74
C ASN A 210 -14.27 12.97 1.66
N GLY A 211 -14.21 11.91 2.49
CA GLY A 211 -15.20 10.82 2.53
C GLY A 211 -14.88 9.62 1.63
N THR A 212 -13.81 9.64 0.84
CA THR A 212 -13.37 8.48 0.04
C THR A 212 -12.65 7.43 0.89
N ILE A 213 -12.09 7.83 1.99
CA ILE A 213 -11.41 6.99 2.98
C ILE A 213 -11.82 7.43 4.38
N SER A 214 -11.92 6.51 5.31
CA SER A 214 -12.13 6.85 6.71
C SER A 214 -10.90 7.55 7.32
N PRO A 215 -11.05 8.43 8.33
CA PRO A 215 -9.90 9.01 9.01
C PRO A 215 -8.98 7.95 9.63
N GLU A 216 -9.52 6.84 10.10
CA GLU A 216 -8.78 5.68 10.66
C GLU A 216 -7.86 5.07 9.62
N ASP A 217 -8.44 4.71 8.46
CA ASP A 217 -7.69 4.08 7.37
C ASP A 217 -6.65 5.03 6.79
N ALA A 218 -6.95 6.34 6.73
CA ALA A 218 -6.00 7.35 6.28
C ALA A 218 -4.75 7.41 7.18
N VAL A 219 -4.95 7.41 8.51
CA VAL A 219 -3.83 7.41 9.47
C VAL A 219 -3.06 6.10 9.42
N ALA A 220 -3.76 4.96 9.35
CA ALA A 220 -3.13 3.65 9.20
C ALA A 220 -2.29 3.56 7.92
N TYR A 221 -2.82 4.06 6.80
CA TYR A 221 -2.09 4.10 5.52
C TYR A 221 -0.84 4.99 5.61
N ALA A 222 -0.95 6.20 6.20
CA ALA A 222 0.19 7.08 6.38
C ALA A 222 1.27 6.46 7.28
N ALA A 223 0.86 5.76 8.35
CA ALA A 223 1.78 5.05 9.24
C ALA A 223 2.47 3.88 8.54
N ALA A 224 1.75 3.10 7.74
CA ALA A 224 2.31 2.01 6.93
C ALA A 224 3.33 2.52 5.90
N LEU A 225 3.04 3.66 5.24
CA LEU A 225 4.00 4.30 4.33
C LEU A 225 5.29 4.72 5.06
N ALA A 226 5.16 5.30 6.27
CA ALA A 226 6.31 5.67 7.07
C ALA A 226 7.14 4.44 7.45
N GLN A 227 6.48 3.38 7.93
CA GLN A 227 7.12 2.13 8.33
C GLN A 227 7.90 1.50 7.17
N GLU A 228 7.31 1.44 5.98
CA GLU A 228 7.96 0.86 4.81
C GLU A 228 9.22 1.64 4.41
N HIS A 229 9.19 2.98 4.47
CA HIS A 229 10.38 3.79 4.20
C HIS A 229 11.45 3.67 5.28
N PHE A 230 11.07 3.61 6.55
CA PHE A 230 12.04 3.41 7.65
C PHE A 230 12.68 2.03 7.62
N ARG A 231 11.97 1.02 7.12
CA ARG A 231 12.50 -0.33 6.99
C ARG A 231 13.81 -0.38 6.20
N PHE A 232 13.94 0.39 5.11
CA PHE A 232 15.19 0.45 4.34
C PHE A 232 16.39 0.91 5.18
N PHE A 233 16.19 1.80 6.15
CA PHE A 233 17.25 2.24 7.04
C PHE A 233 17.61 1.20 8.10
N VAL A 234 16.61 0.47 8.59
CA VAL A 234 16.83 -0.66 9.52
C VAL A 234 17.62 -1.77 8.84
N ASP A 235 17.22 -2.16 7.63
CA ASP A 235 17.86 -3.21 6.85
C ASP A 235 19.29 -2.80 6.40
N PHE A 236 19.51 -1.52 6.12
CA PHE A 236 20.84 -0.98 5.78
C PHE A 236 21.86 -1.18 6.90
N GLY A 237 21.46 -1.00 8.15
CA GLY A 237 22.34 -1.09 9.32
C GLY A 237 22.77 -2.52 9.65
N LYS A 238 22.08 -3.57 9.17
CA LYS A 238 22.27 -4.99 9.51
C LYS A 238 22.48 -5.24 11.02
N VAL A 239 21.85 -4.41 11.87
CA VAL A 239 21.98 -4.48 13.32
C VAL A 239 20.79 -5.23 13.90
N PRO A 240 20.99 -6.38 14.58
CA PRO A 240 19.90 -7.07 15.25
C PRO A 240 19.28 -6.19 16.33
N ILE A 241 17.95 -6.03 16.31
CA ILE A 241 17.21 -5.28 17.34
C ILE A 241 16.83 -6.26 18.44
N VAL A 242 17.42 -6.09 19.64
CA VAL A 242 16.99 -6.81 20.84
C VAL A 242 15.90 -6.00 21.53
N SER A 243 14.66 -6.42 21.43
CA SER A 243 13.55 -5.88 22.21
C SER A 243 13.42 -6.69 23.49
N GLY A 244 13.86 -6.09 24.60
CA GLY A 244 13.58 -6.63 25.94
C GLY A 244 12.08 -6.50 26.23
N GLU A 245 11.38 -7.62 26.32
CA GLU A 245 9.98 -7.63 26.77
C GLU A 245 9.91 -7.44 28.30
N PRO A 246 8.99 -6.59 28.76
CA PRO A 246 8.27 -6.82 29.98
C PRO A 246 6.79 -7.08 29.67
N GLY A 247 6.39 -8.36 29.74
CA GLY A 247 5.04 -8.77 30.14
C GLY A 247 3.86 -8.39 29.22
N GLY A 248 3.42 -9.34 28.38
CA GLY A 248 2.00 -9.67 28.21
C GLY A 248 1.14 -8.75 27.33
N GLY A 249 1.10 -9.04 26.03
CA GLY A 249 0.03 -8.63 25.11
C GLY A 249 0.22 -9.31 23.76
N PRO A 250 -0.81 -9.77 23.05
CA PRO A 250 -0.65 -10.52 21.82
C PRO A 250 -0.17 -9.60 20.70
N GLY A 251 1.15 -9.54 20.48
CA GLY A 251 1.82 -8.76 19.45
C GLY A 251 2.34 -9.68 18.36
N ASN A 252 1.83 -9.49 17.26
CA ASN A 252 2.22 -9.70 15.86
C ASN A 252 3.63 -10.33 15.61
N GLY A 253 3.77 -11.60 15.96
CA GLY A 253 4.85 -12.49 15.48
C GLY A 253 4.50 -13.16 14.15
N GLY A 254 3.49 -12.66 13.43
CA GLY A 254 2.87 -13.35 12.30
C GLY A 254 3.51 -13.15 10.93
N SER A 255 4.52 -12.28 10.76
CA SER A 255 5.00 -12.02 9.40
C SER A 255 6.16 -12.92 8.95
N GLU A 256 7.01 -13.36 9.84
CA GLU A 256 8.14 -14.26 9.50
C GLU A 256 7.71 -15.73 9.50
N SER A 257 6.96 -16.15 10.49
CA SER A 257 6.41 -17.51 10.55
C SER A 257 5.34 -17.77 9.48
N SER A 258 4.54 -16.77 9.11
CA SER A 258 3.60 -16.88 7.99
C SER A 258 4.33 -16.93 6.64
N ARG A 259 5.34 -16.11 6.41
CA ARG A 259 6.20 -16.18 5.21
C ARG A 259 6.92 -17.51 5.10
N LEU A 260 7.52 -17.97 6.20
CA LEU A 260 8.19 -19.28 6.25
C LEU A 260 7.22 -20.41 5.95
N ARG A 261 6.02 -20.35 6.48
CA ARG A 261 4.95 -21.31 6.22
C ARG A 261 4.50 -21.31 4.76
N ASP A 262 4.31 -20.13 4.16
CA ASP A 262 3.95 -20.00 2.75
C ASP A 262 5.05 -20.51 1.83
N VAL A 263 6.32 -20.23 2.14
CA VAL A 263 7.47 -20.73 1.37
C VAL A 263 7.62 -22.25 1.56
N LEU A 264 7.54 -22.77 2.76
CA LEU A 264 7.65 -24.21 3.05
C LEU A 264 6.47 -25.00 2.48
N GLY A 265 5.26 -24.41 2.41
CA GLY A 265 4.05 -25.00 1.81
C GLY A 265 4.05 -25.02 0.28
N ARG A 266 5.00 -24.32 -0.38
CA ARG A 266 5.07 -24.24 -1.82
C ARG A 266 5.35 -25.60 -2.44
N ALA A 267 4.59 -25.95 -3.47
CA ALA A 267 4.78 -27.20 -4.20
C ALA A 267 6.11 -27.17 -4.99
N ILE A 268 6.80 -28.30 -5.05
CA ILE A 268 8.07 -28.44 -5.80
C ILE A 268 7.88 -28.17 -7.30
N ASP A 269 6.66 -28.37 -7.82
CA ASP A 269 6.31 -28.08 -9.21
C ASP A 269 6.47 -26.61 -9.59
N ASP A 270 6.16 -25.73 -8.63
CA ASP A 270 6.19 -24.28 -8.83
C ASP A 270 7.53 -23.63 -8.43
N ALA A 271 8.49 -24.47 -8.01
CA ALA A 271 9.78 -24.02 -7.51
C ALA A 271 10.83 -23.73 -8.59
N GLY A 272 10.52 -24.01 -9.85
CA GLY A 272 11.41 -23.73 -11.01
C GLY A 272 12.54 -24.74 -11.20
N LEU A 273 12.40 -25.95 -10.65
CA LEU A 273 13.33 -27.08 -10.87
C LEU A 273 13.06 -27.74 -12.23
N SER A 274 14.06 -28.44 -12.75
CA SER A 274 13.89 -29.21 -13.99
C SER A 274 12.85 -30.33 -13.80
N VAL A 275 12.12 -30.67 -14.87
CA VAL A 275 11.08 -31.73 -14.85
C VAL A 275 11.63 -33.07 -14.34
N ARG A 276 12.91 -33.33 -14.61
CA ARG A 276 13.59 -34.54 -14.09
C ARG A 276 13.80 -34.50 -12.58
N SER A 277 14.28 -33.37 -12.07
CA SER A 277 14.47 -33.17 -10.63
C SER A 277 13.15 -33.26 -9.87
N VAL A 278 12.11 -32.62 -10.37
CA VAL A 278 10.75 -32.68 -9.80
C VAL A 278 10.23 -34.13 -9.75
N ASN A 279 10.31 -34.88 -10.85
CA ASN A 279 9.84 -36.27 -10.88
C ASN A 279 10.63 -37.19 -9.92
N SER A 280 11.93 -36.98 -9.79
CA SER A 280 12.77 -37.75 -8.87
C SER A 280 12.43 -37.49 -7.40
N LEU A 281 12.17 -36.23 -7.03
CA LEU A 281 11.74 -35.82 -5.70
C LEU A 281 10.34 -36.35 -5.37
N LYS A 282 9.39 -36.28 -6.29
CA LYS A 282 8.04 -36.83 -6.13
C LYS A 282 8.01 -38.33 -5.92
N ASN A 283 8.86 -39.06 -6.63
CA ASN A 283 9.00 -40.52 -6.46
C ASN A 283 9.53 -40.89 -5.07
N SER A 284 10.17 -39.97 -4.39
CA SER A 284 10.67 -40.13 -3.03
C SER A 284 9.75 -39.51 -1.98
N ASN A 285 8.51 -39.20 -2.36
CA ASN A 285 7.45 -38.61 -1.54
C ASN A 285 7.76 -37.19 -1.00
N ILE A 286 8.68 -36.46 -1.63
CA ILE A 286 9.00 -35.07 -1.35
C ILE A 286 8.12 -34.23 -2.28
N ARG A 287 7.15 -33.48 -1.72
CA ARG A 287 6.15 -32.74 -2.50
C ARG A 287 6.21 -31.24 -2.29
N THR A 288 6.73 -30.80 -1.13
CA THR A 288 6.81 -29.38 -0.74
C THR A 288 8.25 -28.98 -0.45
N LEU A 289 8.54 -27.69 -0.43
CA LEU A 289 9.83 -27.19 0.01
C LEU A 289 10.10 -27.54 1.49
N GLY A 290 9.04 -27.60 2.30
CA GLY A 290 9.14 -28.04 3.70
C GLY A 290 9.59 -29.48 3.87
N ASP A 291 9.18 -30.38 2.96
CA ASP A 291 9.69 -31.75 2.94
C ASP A 291 11.16 -31.77 2.53
N LEU A 292 11.53 -30.96 1.53
CA LEU A 292 12.87 -30.92 0.94
C LEU A 292 13.94 -30.46 1.95
N VAL A 293 13.68 -29.40 2.72
CA VAL A 293 14.64 -28.82 3.69
C VAL A 293 14.97 -29.77 4.86
N ARG A 294 14.10 -30.74 5.13
CA ARG A 294 14.34 -31.75 6.18
C ARG A 294 15.42 -32.76 5.81
N TYR A 295 15.72 -32.91 4.50
CA TYR A 295 16.76 -33.84 4.05
C TYR A 295 18.14 -33.18 4.06
N LYS A 296 19.14 -33.96 4.47
CA LYS A 296 20.56 -33.58 4.32
C LYS A 296 21.01 -33.81 2.88
N GLU A 297 22.04 -33.09 2.47
CA GLU A 297 22.63 -33.20 1.12
C GLU A 297 23.03 -34.64 0.79
N ASP A 298 23.69 -35.35 1.73
CA ASP A 298 24.07 -36.75 1.59
C ASP A 298 22.91 -37.72 1.44
N ASP A 299 21.75 -37.40 2.01
CA ASP A 299 20.57 -38.25 1.94
C ASP A 299 19.82 -38.06 0.62
N LEU A 300 19.86 -36.85 0.06
CA LEU A 300 19.32 -36.58 -1.27
C LEU A 300 20.12 -37.27 -2.39
N LEU A 301 21.43 -37.44 -2.23
CA LEU A 301 22.25 -38.22 -3.17
C LEU A 301 21.92 -39.71 -3.20
N LYS A 302 21.35 -40.26 -2.11
CA LYS A 302 20.89 -41.66 -2.03
C LYS A 302 19.52 -41.84 -2.71
N VAL A 303 18.81 -40.76 -3.03
CA VAL A 303 17.52 -40.82 -3.72
C VAL A 303 17.72 -41.25 -5.17
N LYS A 304 16.94 -42.24 -5.61
CA LYS A 304 17.06 -42.83 -6.96
C LYS A 304 16.77 -41.74 -8.02
N ASN A 305 17.73 -41.57 -8.94
CA ASN A 305 17.70 -40.60 -10.05
C ASN A 305 17.93 -39.11 -9.65
N VAL A 306 18.38 -38.80 -8.44
CA VAL A 306 18.90 -37.47 -8.07
C VAL A 306 20.43 -37.55 -8.23
N GLY A 307 20.96 -36.85 -9.24
CA GLY A 307 22.41 -36.76 -9.48
C GLY A 307 22.95 -35.38 -9.04
N GLU A 308 24.28 -35.19 -9.16
CA GLU A 308 24.96 -33.94 -8.77
C GLU A 308 24.37 -32.68 -9.42
N LYS A 309 23.91 -32.76 -10.69
CA LYS A 309 23.25 -31.63 -11.37
C LYS A 309 21.91 -31.25 -10.73
N ALA A 310 21.10 -32.25 -10.36
CA ALA A 310 19.82 -32.02 -9.69
C ALA A 310 20.04 -31.46 -8.27
N LEU A 311 21.09 -31.91 -7.57
CA LEU A 311 21.47 -31.39 -6.29
C LEU A 311 21.92 -29.91 -6.38
N GLY A 312 22.65 -29.53 -7.44
CA GLY A 312 23.02 -28.15 -7.71
C GLY A 312 21.81 -27.25 -7.95
N GLU A 313 20.82 -27.70 -8.73
CA GLU A 313 19.56 -26.98 -8.92
C GLU A 313 18.79 -26.78 -7.61
N ILE A 314 18.74 -27.80 -6.76
CA ILE A 314 18.10 -27.76 -5.44
C ILE A 314 18.84 -26.81 -4.49
N ALA A 315 20.18 -26.88 -4.47
CA ALA A 315 21.01 -25.99 -3.64
C ALA A 315 20.83 -24.50 -4.02
N GLU A 316 20.74 -24.21 -5.32
CA GLU A 316 20.52 -22.87 -5.82
C GLU A 316 19.10 -22.36 -5.48
N LEU A 317 18.09 -23.22 -5.58
CA LEU A 317 16.74 -22.94 -5.16
C LEU A 317 16.66 -22.60 -3.67
N LEU A 318 17.20 -23.46 -2.80
CA LEU A 318 17.18 -23.24 -1.35
C LEU A 318 17.90 -21.94 -0.97
N ARG A 319 19.04 -21.64 -1.60
CA ARG A 319 19.77 -20.37 -1.39
C ARG A 319 18.93 -19.16 -1.80
N ARG A 320 18.20 -19.23 -2.91
CA ARG A 320 17.34 -18.15 -3.39
C ARG A 320 16.18 -17.89 -2.44
N GLU A 321 15.60 -18.92 -1.85
CA GLU A 321 14.50 -18.83 -0.90
C GLU A 321 14.98 -18.62 0.56
N GLY A 322 16.29 -18.56 0.81
CA GLY A 322 16.89 -18.38 2.14
C GLY A 322 16.78 -19.60 3.05
N LEU A 323 16.72 -20.81 2.47
CA LEU A 323 16.58 -22.08 3.18
C LEU A 323 17.87 -22.88 3.13
N ASN A 324 18.07 -23.80 4.11
CA ASN A 324 19.22 -24.68 4.22
C ASN A 324 18.83 -26.15 4.20
N PHE A 325 19.79 -27.04 3.92
CA PHE A 325 19.58 -28.47 4.01
C PHE A 325 19.59 -28.94 5.48
N GLY A 326 18.74 -29.93 5.80
CA GLY A 326 18.69 -30.55 7.11
C GLY A 326 18.08 -29.70 8.21
N MET A 327 17.26 -28.70 7.86
CA MET A 327 16.56 -27.87 8.84
C MET A 327 15.57 -28.70 9.66
N GLN A 328 15.57 -28.50 10.97
CA GLN A 328 14.56 -29.09 11.86
C GLN A 328 13.44 -28.09 12.09
N LEU A 329 12.25 -28.48 11.68
CA LEU A 329 11.03 -27.69 11.76
C LEU A 329 10.10 -28.27 12.81
N GLU A 330 9.64 -27.47 13.76
CA GLU A 330 8.66 -27.86 14.77
C GLU A 330 7.35 -27.10 14.56
N GLU A 331 6.25 -27.83 14.49
CA GLU A 331 4.91 -27.25 14.42
C GLU A 331 4.39 -26.99 15.83
N THR A 332 4.07 -25.76 16.14
CA THR A 332 3.44 -25.40 17.42
C THR A 332 1.94 -25.72 17.40
N PRO A 333 1.31 -25.96 18.57
CA PRO A 333 -0.14 -26.28 18.67
C PRO A 333 -1.08 -25.21 18.06
N GLY A 334 -0.56 -24.03 17.69
CA GLY A 334 -1.24 -22.95 16.99
C GLY A 334 -1.11 -22.99 15.46
N GLY A 335 -0.36 -23.98 14.91
CA GLY A 335 -0.15 -24.12 13.47
C GLY A 335 1.01 -23.28 12.92
N ASP A 336 1.80 -22.61 13.76
CA ASP A 336 3.01 -21.89 13.35
C ASP A 336 4.21 -22.84 13.26
N VAL A 337 5.06 -22.62 12.23
CA VAL A 337 6.28 -23.41 12.01
C VAL A 337 7.47 -22.61 12.55
N ARG A 338 8.28 -23.24 13.43
CA ARG A 338 9.53 -22.69 13.95
C ARG A 338 10.71 -23.52 13.50
N ILE A 339 11.81 -22.84 13.18
CA ILE A 339 13.11 -23.48 12.91
C ILE A 339 13.76 -23.75 14.27
N VAL A 340 14.03 -25.01 14.54
CA VAL A 340 14.75 -25.47 15.76
C VAL A 340 16.24 -25.61 15.49
N ASP A 341 16.59 -25.99 14.25
CA ASP A 341 17.98 -26.07 13.79
C ASP A 341 18.06 -25.54 12.35
N GLU A 342 18.98 -24.60 12.09
CA GLU A 342 19.12 -23.93 10.79
C GLU A 342 19.73 -24.82 9.70
N GLY A 343 20.24 -26.02 10.05
CA GLY A 343 20.86 -26.92 9.09
C GLY A 343 22.18 -26.42 8.51
N VAL A 344 22.60 -26.97 7.37
CA VAL A 344 23.86 -26.64 6.69
C VAL A 344 23.57 -25.84 5.41
N ALA A 345 24.22 -24.68 5.27
CA ALA A 345 24.10 -23.86 4.08
C ALA A 345 24.65 -24.59 2.84
N PRO A 346 23.95 -24.49 1.68
CA PRO A 346 24.40 -25.12 0.43
C PRO A 346 25.76 -24.57 -0.01
N GLN A 347 26.74 -25.45 -0.22
CA GLN A 347 28.07 -25.06 -0.68
C GLN A 347 28.06 -24.70 -2.17
N ALA A 348 28.74 -23.62 -2.54
CA ALA A 348 28.96 -23.29 -3.94
C ALA A 348 30.06 -24.18 -4.51
N GLN A 349 29.72 -25.10 -5.41
CA GLN A 349 30.74 -25.73 -6.24
C GLN A 349 31.19 -24.67 -7.27
N LEU A 350 32.43 -24.16 -7.06
CA LEU A 350 33.17 -23.45 -8.08
C LEU A 350 33.49 -24.46 -9.20
N THR A 351 32.76 -24.41 -10.31
CA THR A 351 33.21 -25.04 -11.56
C THR A 351 34.39 -24.25 -12.07
N VAL A 352 35.60 -24.73 -11.73
CA VAL A 352 36.82 -24.37 -12.46
C VAL A 352 36.69 -25.02 -13.83
N GLY A 353 36.41 -24.23 -14.85
CA GLY A 353 36.58 -24.64 -16.23
C GLY A 353 38.09 -24.73 -16.51
N GLU A 354 38.61 -25.92 -16.67
CA GLU A 354 39.88 -26.11 -17.38
C GLU A 354 39.55 -26.20 -18.86
N ASP A 355 39.98 -25.17 -19.59
CA ASP A 355 40.17 -25.23 -21.03
C ASP A 355 41.41 -26.06 -21.35
N GLU A 356 41.24 -27.12 -22.13
CA GLU A 356 42.17 -27.62 -23.13
C GLU A 356 41.40 -28.07 -24.38
#